data_bca59e2a109d9554bc89f9ecf2902b1b
#
_entry.id   bca59e2a109d9554bc89f9ecf2902b1b
#
_cell.length_a   1.000
_cell.length_b   1.000
_cell.length_c   1.000
_cell.angle_alpha   90.00
_cell.angle_beta   90.00
_cell.angle_gamma   90.00
#
_symmetry.space_group_name_H-M   'P 1'
#
loop_
_entity.id
_entity.type
_entity.pdbx_description
1 polymer ?
#
loop_
_entity_poly.entity_id
_entity_poly.type
_entity_poly.pdbx_seq_one_letter_code
_entity_poly.pdbx_strand_id
1 'polypeptide(L)'
;MSVYHGKKLKIIVSGKSHGEKISASIKGLKGFSFDEKEVEDMLLRRSPSGKAGATERTEKDEPHYVKGVKNGRITGDVKIEFYNTDVKSEDYKDLIGIPRPSHADIGRYFKDGEIDFTGGGEYSGRVTVAFCAVGAICKSVLEKYYGVRISAYPSSVGDKFIKSYKTPEKHGASQAEIDEYVAAVKSDGDSVGGRIECVVKNCPKGLGGSLFDGLESKISSLCYAVPAVKGVEFGTGFGLCSLLGSEANDEMRYDKENLVFESDNDGGIYGGISAGEITFAVAVKPTPSIAKMQNSVNLLTGR
;
A
#
# COMPACT_ATOMS: atom_id res chain seq x y z
N MET A 1 -5.31 11.07 13.64
CA MET A 1 -3.99 11.56 13.13
C MET A 1 -2.95 10.48 13.34
N SER A 2 -2.29 10.05 12.27
CA SER A 2 -1.26 8.99 12.30
C SER A 2 0.11 9.59 11.98
N VAL A 3 1.15 9.14 12.68
CA VAL A 3 2.51 9.68 12.56
C VAL A 3 3.50 8.53 12.37
N TYR A 4 4.30 8.61 11.30
CA TYR A 4 5.47 7.75 11.10
C TYR A 4 6.74 8.53 11.43
N HIS A 5 7.62 7.91 12.19
CA HIS A 5 8.93 8.45 12.54
C HIS A 5 10.05 7.57 11.98
N GLY A 6 10.70 8.04 10.92
CA GLY A 6 11.97 7.49 10.45
C GLY A 6 13.17 8.21 11.09
N LYS A 7 14.39 7.80 10.76
CA LYS A 7 15.62 8.46 11.28
C LYS A 7 15.71 9.94 10.88
N LYS A 8 15.33 10.29 9.66
CA LYS A 8 15.33 11.69 9.14
C LYS A 8 13.97 12.12 8.61
N LEU A 9 13.15 11.15 8.20
CA LEU A 9 11.85 11.39 7.60
C LEU A 9 10.76 11.30 8.68
N LYS A 10 9.88 12.30 8.73
CA LYS A 10 8.65 12.23 9.51
C LYS A 10 7.47 12.47 8.58
N ILE A 11 6.47 11.56 8.65
CA ILE A 11 5.24 11.66 7.87
C ILE A 11 4.08 11.79 8.85
N ILE A 12 3.16 12.70 8.58
CA ILE A 12 1.94 12.89 9.36
C ILE A 12 0.77 12.82 8.39
N VAL A 13 -0.19 11.94 8.67
CA VAL A 13 -1.44 11.84 7.91
C VAL A 13 -2.60 12.14 8.84
N SER A 14 -3.54 12.96 8.38
CA SER A 14 -4.76 13.30 9.10
C SER A 14 -5.94 13.49 8.17
N GLY A 15 -7.13 13.38 8.73
CA GLY A 15 -8.39 13.47 8.01
C GLY A 15 -9.20 12.19 8.11
N LYS A 16 -10.42 12.25 7.61
CA LYS A 16 -11.40 11.14 7.60
C LYS A 16 -12.08 11.10 6.23
N SER A 17 -12.60 9.94 5.84
CA SER A 17 -13.25 9.74 4.52
C SER A 17 -14.45 10.65 4.26
N HIS A 18 -15.16 11.04 5.32
CA HIS A 18 -16.31 11.95 5.27
C HIS A 18 -16.04 13.31 5.94
N GLY A 19 -14.78 13.62 6.24
CA GLY A 19 -14.36 14.94 6.69
C GLY A 19 -14.17 15.89 5.50
N GLU A 20 -14.01 17.17 5.77
CA GLU A 20 -13.79 18.20 4.75
C GLU A 20 -12.56 17.90 3.87
N LYS A 21 -11.48 17.42 4.48
CA LYS A 21 -10.21 17.15 3.81
C LYS A 21 -9.39 16.05 4.46
N ILE A 22 -8.47 15.51 3.65
CA ILE A 22 -7.37 14.65 4.10
C ILE A 22 -6.08 15.44 3.88
N SER A 23 -5.13 15.33 4.80
CA SER A 23 -3.84 15.99 4.66
C SER A 23 -2.66 15.08 4.95
N ALA A 24 -1.56 15.34 4.27
CA ALA A 24 -0.25 14.75 4.53
C ALA A 24 0.76 15.85 4.83
N SER A 25 1.71 15.56 5.73
CA SER A 25 2.89 16.40 5.91
C SER A 25 4.14 15.54 5.88
N ILE A 26 5.19 16.04 5.23
CA ILE A 26 6.49 15.39 5.12
C ILE A 26 7.55 16.34 5.65
N LYS A 27 8.36 15.84 6.57
CA LYS A 27 9.55 16.55 7.08
C LYS A 27 10.81 15.77 6.76
N GLY A 28 11.92 16.45 6.57
CA GLY A 28 13.22 15.84 6.35
C GLY A 28 13.69 15.79 4.89
N LEU A 29 12.93 16.33 3.94
CA LEU A 29 13.28 16.37 2.52
C LEU A 29 13.67 17.76 2.00
N LYS A 30 13.93 18.75 2.88
CA LYS A 30 14.30 20.09 2.46
C LYS A 30 15.56 20.07 1.56
N GLY A 31 15.49 20.77 0.44
CA GLY A 31 16.59 20.88 -0.54
C GLY A 31 16.46 19.94 -1.74
N PHE A 32 15.71 18.84 -1.62
CA PHE A 32 15.39 17.97 -2.76
C PHE A 32 14.37 18.61 -3.69
N SER A 33 14.27 18.09 -4.89
CA SER A 33 13.19 18.40 -5.83
C SER A 33 12.59 17.10 -6.36
N PHE A 34 11.32 17.17 -6.74
CA PHE A 34 10.55 16.07 -7.32
C PHE A 34 9.78 16.55 -8.55
N ASP A 35 9.27 15.64 -9.34
CA ASP A 35 8.40 15.95 -10.47
C ASP A 35 6.93 15.94 -9.98
N GLU A 36 6.27 17.09 -10.05
CA GLU A 36 4.87 17.24 -9.65
C GLU A 36 3.95 16.38 -10.55
N LYS A 37 4.31 16.22 -11.84
CA LYS A 37 3.57 15.38 -12.77
C LYS A 37 3.59 13.90 -12.37
N GLU A 38 4.73 13.38 -11.89
CA GLU A 38 4.79 12.00 -11.37
C GLU A 38 3.86 11.79 -10.19
N VAL A 39 3.67 12.81 -9.34
CA VAL A 39 2.72 12.76 -8.22
C VAL A 39 1.29 12.71 -8.74
N GLU A 40 0.94 13.55 -9.70
CA GLU A 40 -0.38 13.58 -10.34
C GLU A 40 -0.69 12.25 -11.04
N ASP A 41 0.25 11.70 -11.82
CA ASP A 41 0.12 10.42 -12.52
C ASP A 41 -0.09 9.26 -11.52
N MET A 42 0.61 9.26 -10.38
CA MET A 42 0.41 8.26 -9.33
C MET A 42 -0.97 8.38 -8.67
N LEU A 43 -1.43 9.59 -8.42
CA LEU A 43 -2.76 9.86 -7.87
C LEU A 43 -3.86 9.46 -8.85
N LEU A 44 -3.70 9.74 -10.14
CA LEU A 44 -4.60 9.29 -11.19
C LEU A 44 -4.64 7.75 -11.27
N ARG A 45 -3.48 7.09 -11.18
CA ARG A 45 -3.40 5.62 -11.12
C ARG A 45 -4.12 5.05 -9.90
N ARG A 46 -4.10 5.74 -8.76
CA ARG A 46 -4.84 5.35 -7.56
C ARG A 46 -6.35 5.59 -7.71
N SER A 47 -6.78 6.62 -8.42
CA SER A 47 -8.18 6.99 -8.56
C SER A 47 -9.04 5.80 -9.00
N PRO A 48 -10.25 5.61 -8.44
CA PRO A 48 -11.15 4.51 -8.80
C PRO A 48 -11.79 4.66 -10.16
N SER A 49 -11.80 5.86 -10.73
CA SER A 49 -12.56 6.20 -11.95
C SER A 49 -12.30 5.23 -13.11
N GLY A 50 -13.37 4.62 -13.61
CA GLY A 50 -13.35 3.73 -14.79
C GLY A 50 -12.74 2.35 -14.58
N LYS A 51 -12.43 1.93 -13.34
CA LYS A 51 -11.83 0.62 -13.05
C LYS A 51 -12.86 -0.40 -12.61
N ALA A 52 -12.74 -1.63 -13.14
CA ALA A 52 -13.57 -2.76 -12.75
C ALA A 52 -13.50 -2.98 -11.22
N GLY A 53 -14.65 -3.21 -10.59
CA GLY A 53 -14.74 -3.46 -9.15
C GLY A 53 -14.49 -2.26 -8.24
N ALA A 54 -14.10 -1.10 -8.77
CA ALA A 54 -13.86 0.09 -7.97
C ALA A 54 -15.16 0.71 -7.43
N THR A 55 -15.00 1.57 -6.42
CA THR A 55 -16.11 2.38 -5.86
C THR A 55 -16.63 3.40 -6.89
N GLU A 56 -17.89 3.80 -6.76
CA GLU A 56 -18.52 4.83 -7.60
C GLU A 56 -18.07 6.27 -7.28
N ARG A 57 -17.18 6.45 -6.31
CA ARG A 57 -16.64 7.78 -5.98
C ARG A 57 -15.93 8.40 -7.19
N THR A 58 -16.29 9.67 -7.46
CA THR A 58 -15.77 10.46 -8.60
C THR A 58 -14.83 11.58 -8.19
N GLU A 59 -14.40 11.61 -6.92
CA GLU A 59 -13.53 12.65 -6.40
C GLU A 59 -12.21 12.71 -7.17
N LYS A 60 -11.81 13.92 -7.54
CA LYS A 60 -10.47 14.18 -8.07
C LYS A 60 -9.47 14.16 -6.94
N ASP A 61 -8.42 13.33 -7.07
CA ASP A 61 -7.31 13.28 -6.12
C ASP A 61 -6.29 14.40 -6.41
N GLU A 62 -6.75 15.64 -6.52
CA GLU A 62 -5.91 16.80 -6.84
C GLU A 62 -5.07 17.22 -5.61
N PRO A 63 -3.73 17.25 -5.71
CA PRO A 63 -2.88 17.63 -4.61
C PRO A 63 -2.80 19.16 -4.47
N HIS A 64 -3.20 19.69 -3.32
CA HIS A 64 -3.03 21.11 -3.00
C HIS A 64 -1.83 21.29 -2.08
N TYR A 65 -0.73 21.82 -2.61
CA TYR A 65 0.50 22.12 -1.85
C TYR A 65 0.31 23.37 -1.02
N VAL A 66 -0.03 23.23 0.27
CA VAL A 66 -0.29 24.35 1.18
C VAL A 66 0.99 25.08 1.58
N LYS A 67 2.10 24.32 1.73
CA LYS A 67 3.42 24.87 2.06
C LYS A 67 4.54 23.89 1.72
N GLY A 68 5.77 24.43 1.71
CA GLY A 68 7.00 23.65 1.63
C GLY A 68 7.40 23.24 0.22
N VAL A 69 6.62 23.60 -0.81
CA VAL A 69 6.94 23.33 -2.22
C VAL A 69 6.89 24.63 -3.02
N LYS A 70 7.86 24.81 -3.92
CA LYS A 70 7.90 25.88 -4.90
C LYS A 70 8.50 25.33 -6.21
N ASN A 71 7.69 25.22 -7.25
CA ASN A 71 8.07 24.70 -8.56
C ASN A 71 8.80 23.34 -8.46
N GLY A 72 8.18 22.37 -7.79
CA GLY A 72 8.73 21.03 -7.56
C GLY A 72 9.93 20.96 -6.61
N ARG A 73 10.40 22.08 -6.04
CA ARG A 73 11.49 22.12 -5.07
C ARG A 73 10.95 22.16 -3.65
N ILE A 74 11.47 21.30 -2.78
CA ILE A 74 11.11 21.24 -1.36
C ILE A 74 11.92 22.29 -0.59
N THR A 75 11.21 23.33 -0.12
CA THR A 75 11.81 24.48 0.57
C THR A 75 11.75 24.37 2.10
N GLY A 76 10.95 23.44 2.62
CA GLY A 76 10.75 23.23 4.05
C GLY A 76 9.88 22.00 4.31
N ASP A 77 9.17 22.02 5.44
CA ASP A 77 8.16 20.98 5.74
C ASP A 77 7.03 21.07 4.71
N VAL A 78 6.82 19.99 3.95
CA VAL A 78 5.74 19.91 2.95
C VAL A 78 4.41 19.63 3.64
N LYS A 79 3.35 20.33 3.22
CA LYS A 79 1.97 20.01 3.57
C LYS A 79 1.12 19.98 2.31
N ILE A 80 0.40 18.88 2.13
CA ILE A 80 -0.51 18.62 1.00
C ILE A 80 -1.91 18.39 1.58
N GLU A 81 -2.92 18.95 0.94
CA GLU A 81 -4.32 18.75 1.28
C GLU A 81 -5.10 18.24 0.07
N PHE A 82 -6.08 17.37 0.35
CA PHE A 82 -7.03 16.79 -0.60
C PHE A 82 -8.43 17.05 -0.08
N TYR A 83 -9.26 17.75 -0.85
CA TYR A 83 -10.63 18.06 -0.46
C TYR A 83 -11.56 16.92 -0.85
N ASN A 84 -12.47 16.57 0.07
CA ASN A 84 -13.52 15.59 -0.19
C ASN A 84 -14.76 16.31 -0.72
N THR A 85 -15.24 15.88 -1.87
CA THR A 85 -16.44 16.46 -2.53
C THR A 85 -17.65 15.53 -2.48
N ASP A 86 -17.43 14.23 -2.25
CA ASP A 86 -18.47 13.20 -2.19
C ASP A 86 -18.63 12.69 -0.75
N VAL A 87 -19.44 13.42 0.04
CA VAL A 87 -19.71 13.12 1.45
C VAL A 87 -21.12 12.55 1.57
N LYS A 88 -21.30 11.24 1.29
CA LYS A 88 -22.58 10.53 1.51
C LYS A 88 -22.54 9.83 2.87
N SER A 89 -23.11 10.43 3.91
CA SER A 89 -23.21 9.82 5.24
C SER A 89 -24.56 9.12 5.48
N GLU A 90 -25.53 9.31 4.61
CA GLU A 90 -26.90 8.80 4.81
C GLU A 90 -27.03 7.27 4.65
N ASP A 91 -26.21 6.67 3.80
CA ASP A 91 -26.26 5.22 3.47
C ASP A 91 -25.87 4.30 4.66
N TYR A 92 -25.45 4.86 5.78
CA TYR A 92 -24.94 4.10 6.93
C TYR A 92 -25.75 4.27 8.22
N LYS A 93 -26.89 4.97 8.18
CA LYS A 93 -27.71 5.25 9.40
C LYS A 93 -28.21 3.98 10.10
N ASP A 94 -28.44 2.92 9.35
CA ASP A 94 -28.93 1.63 9.86
C ASP A 94 -27.83 0.77 10.50
N LEU A 95 -26.57 1.21 10.46
CA LEU A 95 -25.42 0.49 11.00
C LEU A 95 -25.01 0.97 12.41
N ILE A 96 -25.80 1.85 13.04
CA ILE A 96 -25.51 2.28 14.41
C ILE A 96 -25.61 1.06 15.35
N GLY A 97 -24.52 0.77 16.05
CA GLY A 97 -24.42 -0.39 16.93
C GLY A 97 -24.25 -1.75 16.24
N ILE A 98 -24.24 -1.80 14.90
CA ILE A 98 -24.06 -3.04 14.13
C ILE A 98 -22.71 -3.00 13.40
N PRO A 99 -21.63 -3.58 13.95
CA PRO A 99 -20.33 -3.58 13.32
C PRO A 99 -20.31 -4.48 12.08
N ARG A 100 -19.76 -4.01 10.99
CA ARG A 100 -19.58 -4.81 9.79
C ARG A 100 -18.49 -5.86 10.00
N PRO A 101 -18.70 -7.13 9.62
CA PRO A 101 -17.70 -8.19 9.76
C PRO A 101 -16.38 -7.82 9.09
N SER A 102 -15.27 -8.13 9.77
CA SER A 102 -13.89 -7.86 9.30
C SER A 102 -13.55 -6.40 8.97
N HIS A 103 -14.43 -5.45 9.30
CA HIS A 103 -14.17 -4.01 9.21
C HIS A 103 -13.46 -3.49 10.47
N ALA A 104 -13.02 -2.22 10.46
CA ALA A 104 -12.43 -1.58 11.63
C ALA A 104 -13.43 -1.30 12.76
N ASP A 105 -14.73 -1.47 12.51
CA ASP A 105 -15.82 -1.10 13.40
C ASP A 105 -15.71 -1.72 14.80
N ILE A 106 -15.53 -3.04 14.85
CA ILE A 106 -15.41 -3.74 16.14
C ILE A 106 -14.11 -3.34 16.88
N GLY A 107 -13.03 -3.06 16.15
CA GLY A 107 -11.78 -2.56 16.74
C GLY A 107 -11.96 -1.16 17.35
N ARG A 108 -12.73 -0.30 16.68
CA ARG A 108 -13.07 1.06 17.20
C ARG A 108 -13.94 0.97 18.44
N TYR A 109 -14.89 0.05 18.46
CA TYR A 109 -15.71 -0.21 19.65
C TYR A 109 -14.85 -0.62 20.84
N PHE A 110 -13.95 -1.59 20.69
CA PHE A 110 -13.09 -2.04 21.78
C PHE A 110 -12.08 -0.98 22.22
N LYS A 111 -11.62 -0.13 21.31
CA LYS A 111 -10.62 0.90 21.62
C LYS A 111 -11.25 2.13 22.27
N ASP A 112 -12.35 2.62 21.70
CA ASP A 112 -12.88 3.96 22.01
C ASP A 112 -14.36 3.91 22.45
N GLY A 113 -15.00 2.73 22.51
CA GLY A 113 -16.44 2.57 22.80
C GLY A 113 -17.35 3.09 21.68
N GLU A 114 -16.79 3.31 20.48
CA GLU A 114 -17.54 3.90 19.37
C GLU A 114 -18.57 2.91 18.83
N ILE A 115 -19.81 3.36 18.71
CA ILE A 115 -20.94 2.59 18.15
C ILE A 115 -21.49 3.18 16.84
N ASP A 116 -21.04 4.37 16.48
CA ASP A 116 -21.38 5.01 15.21
C ASP A 116 -20.43 4.54 14.11
N PHE A 117 -20.89 3.60 13.28
CA PHE A 117 -20.13 3.01 12.18
C PHE A 117 -20.43 3.66 10.83
N THR A 118 -20.86 4.92 10.83
CA THR A 118 -21.12 5.71 9.60
C THR A 118 -19.82 5.94 8.83
N GLY A 119 -19.48 4.97 7.97
CA GLY A 119 -18.29 4.99 7.13
C GLY A 119 -16.99 4.59 7.84
N GLY A 120 -15.94 4.41 7.04
CA GLY A 120 -14.63 3.93 7.52
C GLY A 120 -13.81 4.95 8.30
N GLY A 121 -14.19 6.22 8.31
CA GLY A 121 -13.50 7.30 9.02
C GLY A 121 -12.02 7.40 8.64
N GLU A 122 -11.14 7.36 9.64
CA GLU A 122 -9.67 7.36 9.46
C GLU A 122 -9.12 6.01 8.98
N TYR A 123 -9.90 4.93 9.07
CA TYR A 123 -9.55 3.59 8.58
C TYR A 123 -9.98 3.33 7.13
N SER A 124 -10.59 4.32 6.48
CA SER A 124 -11.06 4.22 5.10
C SER A 124 -9.90 4.16 4.11
N GLY A 125 -10.07 3.37 3.04
CA GLY A 125 -9.17 3.38 1.89
C GLY A 125 -8.99 4.77 1.25
N ARG A 126 -9.95 5.70 1.42
CA ARG A 126 -9.85 7.09 0.96
C ARG A 126 -8.62 7.82 1.54
N VAL A 127 -8.26 7.55 2.79
CA VAL A 127 -7.12 8.18 3.47
C VAL A 127 -5.78 7.82 2.80
N THR A 128 -5.73 6.73 2.04
CA THR A 128 -4.53 6.32 1.30
C THR A 128 -4.11 7.30 0.20
N VAL A 129 -4.95 8.26 -0.19
CA VAL A 129 -4.54 9.35 -1.10
C VAL A 129 -3.31 10.09 -0.57
N ALA A 130 -3.25 10.30 0.75
CA ALA A 130 -2.11 10.91 1.43
C ALA A 130 -0.84 10.03 1.31
N PHE A 131 -0.96 8.70 1.48
CA PHE A 131 0.16 7.77 1.28
C PHE A 131 0.66 7.77 -0.16
N CYS A 132 -0.24 7.79 -1.15
CA CYS A 132 0.14 7.83 -2.56
C CYS A 132 0.93 9.10 -2.89
N ALA A 133 0.48 10.27 -2.44
CA ALA A 133 1.21 11.53 -2.67
C ALA A 133 2.59 11.54 -2.01
N VAL A 134 2.66 11.14 -0.74
CA VAL A 134 3.94 11.02 -0.02
C VAL A 134 4.87 10.03 -0.69
N GLY A 135 4.35 8.86 -1.06
CA GLY A 135 5.10 7.81 -1.75
C GLY A 135 5.62 8.27 -3.11
N ALA A 136 4.81 8.99 -3.89
CA ALA A 136 5.21 9.53 -5.19
C ALA A 136 6.35 10.57 -5.06
N ILE A 137 6.26 11.50 -4.10
CA ILE A 137 7.33 12.46 -3.82
C ILE A 137 8.62 11.72 -3.43
N CYS A 138 8.55 10.75 -2.52
CA CYS A 138 9.72 9.98 -2.09
C CYS A 138 10.32 9.18 -3.26
N LYS A 139 9.46 8.54 -4.09
CA LYS A 139 9.87 7.78 -5.27
C LYS A 139 10.61 8.67 -6.27
N SER A 140 10.05 9.85 -6.59
CA SER A 140 10.67 10.81 -7.51
C SER A 140 12.04 11.30 -6.98
N VAL A 141 12.14 11.58 -5.68
CA VAL A 141 13.42 11.95 -5.04
C VAL A 141 14.42 10.80 -5.13
N LEU A 142 14.02 9.56 -4.83
CA LEU A 142 14.89 8.39 -4.88
C LEU A 142 15.40 8.12 -6.30
N GLU A 143 14.52 8.21 -7.30
CA GLU A 143 14.90 8.00 -8.69
C GLU A 143 15.86 9.10 -9.17
N LYS A 144 15.52 10.37 -8.92
CA LYS A 144 16.29 11.53 -9.39
C LYS A 144 17.68 11.63 -8.78
N TYR A 145 17.82 11.38 -7.49
CA TYR A 145 19.09 11.63 -6.78
C TYR A 145 19.93 10.38 -6.52
N TYR A 146 19.31 9.21 -6.58
CA TYR A 146 19.98 7.93 -6.25
C TYR A 146 19.82 6.87 -7.33
N GLY A 147 19.03 7.13 -8.38
CA GLY A 147 18.78 6.15 -9.47
C GLY A 147 17.94 4.95 -9.05
N VAL A 148 17.37 4.97 -7.84
CA VAL A 148 16.55 3.87 -7.31
C VAL A 148 15.19 3.86 -8.00
N ARG A 149 14.82 2.73 -8.60
CA ARG A 149 13.55 2.55 -9.29
C ARG A 149 12.67 1.57 -8.54
N ILE A 150 11.43 2.00 -8.24
CA ILE A 150 10.45 1.20 -7.53
C ILE A 150 9.27 0.92 -8.44
N SER A 151 8.96 -0.37 -8.61
CA SER A 151 7.81 -0.84 -9.40
C SER A 151 6.95 -1.75 -8.56
N ALA A 152 5.62 -1.58 -8.64
CA ALA A 152 4.66 -2.47 -8.00
C ALA A 152 3.52 -2.79 -8.97
N TYR A 153 3.08 -4.05 -8.96
CA TYR A 153 2.04 -4.54 -9.85
C TYR A 153 1.26 -5.71 -9.22
N PRO A 154 0.01 -5.92 -9.61
CA PRO A 154 -0.72 -7.13 -9.23
C PRO A 154 -0.03 -8.36 -9.81
N SER A 155 0.31 -9.33 -8.97
CA SER A 155 0.81 -10.64 -9.41
C SER A 155 -0.30 -11.68 -9.46
N SER A 156 -1.35 -11.51 -8.66
CA SER A 156 -2.59 -12.27 -8.79
C SER A 156 -3.79 -11.47 -8.26
N VAL A 157 -4.98 -11.84 -8.74
CA VAL A 157 -6.28 -11.39 -8.21
C VAL A 157 -7.09 -12.65 -7.93
N GLY A 158 -7.45 -12.88 -6.65
CA GLY A 158 -8.00 -14.15 -6.21
C GLY A 158 -7.04 -15.30 -6.54
N ASP A 159 -7.56 -16.31 -7.24
CA ASP A 159 -6.82 -17.46 -7.76
C ASP A 159 -6.20 -17.23 -9.15
N LYS A 160 -6.49 -16.10 -9.79
CA LYS A 160 -5.99 -15.77 -11.12
C LYS A 160 -4.57 -15.23 -11.04
N PHE A 161 -3.60 -16.02 -11.50
CA PHE A 161 -2.22 -15.58 -11.69
C PHE A 161 -2.16 -14.58 -12.86
N ILE A 162 -1.38 -13.51 -12.71
CA ILE A 162 -1.16 -12.49 -13.75
C ILE A 162 0.28 -12.56 -14.23
N LYS A 163 1.23 -12.32 -13.35
CA LYS A 163 2.68 -12.34 -13.63
C LYS A 163 3.49 -12.35 -12.34
N SER A 164 4.74 -12.77 -12.43
CA SER A 164 5.70 -12.61 -11.34
C SER A 164 7.06 -12.20 -11.90
N TYR A 165 7.82 -11.45 -11.13
CA TYR A 165 9.21 -11.13 -11.47
C TYR A 165 10.11 -12.38 -11.43
N LYS A 166 9.76 -13.38 -10.62
CA LYS A 166 10.49 -14.65 -10.52
C LYS A 166 10.31 -15.55 -11.74
N THR A 167 9.22 -15.39 -12.46
CA THR A 167 8.87 -16.22 -13.63
C THR A 167 8.36 -15.31 -14.76
N PRO A 168 9.20 -14.39 -15.26
CA PRO A 168 8.76 -13.42 -16.27
C PRO A 168 8.28 -14.04 -17.57
N GLU A 169 8.71 -15.27 -17.86
CA GLU A 169 8.30 -16.07 -19.03
C GLU A 169 6.89 -16.66 -18.90
N LYS A 170 6.35 -16.73 -17.66
CA LYS A 170 4.98 -17.22 -17.45
C LYS A 170 3.99 -16.11 -17.68
N HIS A 171 3.13 -16.32 -18.67
CA HIS A 171 2.00 -15.44 -18.95
C HIS A 171 0.77 -15.96 -18.23
N GLY A 172 0.18 -15.12 -17.40
CA GLY A 172 -1.06 -15.40 -16.68
C GLY A 172 -2.27 -14.77 -17.37
N ALA A 173 -3.33 -14.56 -16.59
CA ALA A 173 -4.55 -13.95 -17.07
C ALA A 173 -4.28 -12.54 -17.65
N SER A 174 -4.92 -12.25 -18.77
CA SER A 174 -4.95 -10.92 -19.38
C SER A 174 -5.75 -9.92 -18.55
N GLN A 175 -5.57 -8.63 -18.79
CA GLN A 175 -6.34 -7.60 -18.11
C GLN A 175 -7.85 -7.79 -18.33
N ALA A 176 -8.28 -8.19 -19.54
CA ALA A 176 -9.68 -8.44 -19.85
C ALA A 176 -10.27 -9.59 -19.02
N GLU A 177 -9.55 -10.70 -18.88
CA GLU A 177 -9.96 -11.83 -18.03
C GLU A 177 -10.03 -11.46 -16.56
N ILE A 178 -9.12 -10.62 -16.07
CA ILE A 178 -9.17 -10.09 -14.70
C ILE A 178 -10.37 -9.17 -14.51
N ASP A 179 -10.63 -8.29 -15.45
CA ASP A 179 -11.77 -7.37 -15.39
C ASP A 179 -13.09 -8.12 -15.41
N GLU A 180 -13.23 -9.16 -16.23
CA GLU A 180 -14.38 -10.05 -16.28
C GLU A 180 -14.57 -10.81 -14.96
N TYR A 181 -13.49 -11.39 -14.41
CA TYR A 181 -13.52 -12.08 -13.12
C TYR A 181 -13.96 -11.15 -11.99
N VAL A 182 -13.37 -9.96 -11.91
CA VAL A 182 -13.73 -8.96 -10.88
C VAL A 182 -15.17 -8.48 -11.04
N ALA A 183 -15.63 -8.28 -12.28
CA ALA A 183 -17.02 -7.91 -12.57
C ALA A 183 -18.00 -9.02 -12.16
N ALA A 184 -17.69 -10.28 -12.40
CA ALA A 184 -18.50 -11.43 -11.98
C ALA A 184 -18.59 -11.52 -10.45
N VAL A 185 -17.47 -11.38 -9.73
CA VAL A 185 -17.45 -11.36 -8.25
C VAL A 185 -18.28 -10.19 -7.71
N LYS A 186 -18.16 -9.01 -8.31
CA LYS A 186 -18.95 -7.83 -7.92
C LYS A 186 -20.45 -8.02 -8.18
N SER A 187 -20.83 -8.64 -9.32
CA SER A 187 -22.23 -8.91 -9.65
C SER A 187 -22.89 -9.92 -8.69
N ASP A 188 -22.08 -10.82 -8.12
CA ASP A 188 -22.49 -11.77 -7.05
C ASP A 188 -22.54 -11.09 -5.66
N GLY A 189 -22.32 -9.77 -5.60
CA GLY A 189 -22.34 -9.00 -4.36
C GLY A 189 -21.14 -9.21 -3.45
N ASP A 190 -20.04 -9.77 -3.98
CA ASP A 190 -18.85 -10.15 -3.23
C ASP A 190 -17.61 -9.29 -3.58
N SER A 191 -16.48 -9.60 -2.98
CA SER A 191 -15.21 -8.96 -3.24
C SER A 191 -14.08 -9.99 -3.32
N VAL A 192 -12.98 -9.63 -3.95
CA VAL A 192 -11.80 -10.48 -4.11
C VAL A 192 -10.55 -9.73 -3.67
N GLY A 193 -9.63 -10.45 -3.06
CA GLY A 193 -8.30 -9.98 -2.70
C GLY A 193 -7.28 -10.21 -3.81
N GLY A 194 -6.03 -9.96 -3.50
CA GLY A 194 -4.95 -10.20 -4.46
C GLY A 194 -3.58 -10.08 -3.82
N ARG A 195 -2.57 -10.38 -4.63
CA ARG A 195 -1.16 -10.25 -4.29
C ARG A 195 -0.52 -9.17 -5.16
N ILE A 196 0.21 -8.27 -4.53
CA ILE A 196 0.99 -7.23 -5.19
C ILE A 196 2.46 -7.54 -5.01
N GLU A 197 3.21 -7.65 -6.08
CA GLU A 197 4.67 -7.71 -6.05
C GLU A 197 5.28 -6.33 -6.21
N CYS A 198 6.39 -6.11 -5.49
CA CYS A 198 7.18 -4.90 -5.55
C CYS A 198 8.65 -5.25 -5.82
N VAL A 199 9.26 -4.53 -6.75
CA VAL A 199 10.67 -4.66 -7.13
C VAL A 199 11.33 -3.30 -7.00
N VAL A 200 12.44 -3.26 -6.25
CA VAL A 200 13.27 -2.06 -6.05
C VAL A 200 14.61 -2.29 -6.75
N LYS A 201 14.77 -1.68 -7.93
CA LYS A 201 16.01 -1.76 -8.71
C LYS A 201 16.99 -0.66 -8.32
N ASN A 202 18.27 -0.95 -8.51
CA ASN A 202 19.37 -0.04 -8.18
C ASN A 202 19.36 0.42 -6.70
N CYS A 203 18.86 -0.42 -5.81
CA CYS A 203 18.95 -0.13 -4.38
C CYS A 203 20.43 -0.12 -3.96
N PRO A 204 20.92 0.93 -3.28
CA PRO A 204 22.28 0.92 -2.76
C PRO A 204 22.51 -0.27 -1.83
N LYS A 205 23.64 -0.96 -1.99
CA LYS A 205 24.06 -2.04 -1.08
C LYS A 205 24.43 -1.46 0.28
N GLY A 206 24.18 -2.22 1.36
CA GLY A 206 24.54 -1.82 2.72
C GLY A 206 23.52 -0.90 3.42
N LEU A 207 22.31 -0.71 2.86
CA LEU A 207 21.23 -0.03 3.58
C LEU A 207 20.56 -0.96 4.57
N GLY A 208 20.07 -0.39 5.67
CA GLY A 208 19.40 -1.14 6.73
C GLY A 208 20.25 -1.31 7.96
N GLY A 209 20.10 -2.41 8.65
CA GLY A 209 20.79 -2.76 9.89
C GLY A 209 20.20 -4.00 10.51
N SER A 210 20.66 -4.36 11.71
CA SER A 210 20.16 -5.53 12.43
C SER A 210 18.84 -5.26 13.14
N LEU A 211 18.05 -6.30 13.40
CA LEU A 211 16.84 -6.31 14.22
C LEU A 211 15.82 -5.24 13.74
N PHE A 212 15.46 -4.29 14.62
CA PHE A 212 14.47 -3.24 14.33
C PHE A 212 14.93 -2.23 13.28
N ASP A 213 16.21 -2.17 12.98
CA ASP A 213 16.77 -1.35 11.91
C ASP A 213 16.83 -2.07 10.55
N GLY A 214 16.48 -3.35 10.51
CA GLY A 214 16.40 -4.15 9.29
C GLY A 214 15.41 -3.57 8.28
N LEU A 215 15.73 -3.72 6.99
CA LEU A 215 14.86 -3.23 5.92
C LEU A 215 13.54 -3.95 5.90
N GLU A 216 13.51 -5.26 6.15
CA GLU A 216 12.27 -6.03 6.21
C GLU A 216 11.34 -5.48 7.29
N SER A 217 11.87 -5.17 8.49
CA SER A 217 11.09 -4.58 9.57
C SER A 217 10.48 -3.24 9.18
N LYS A 218 11.26 -2.37 8.53
CA LYS A 218 10.84 -1.03 8.12
C LYS A 218 9.85 -1.06 6.97
N ILE A 219 10.12 -1.86 5.94
CA ILE A 219 9.23 -2.01 4.78
C ILE A 219 7.91 -2.62 5.23
N SER A 220 7.94 -3.71 6.02
CA SER A 220 6.74 -4.36 6.53
C SER A 220 5.89 -3.43 7.37
N SER A 221 6.49 -2.62 8.25
CA SER A 221 5.77 -1.62 9.05
C SER A 221 4.99 -0.63 8.19
N LEU A 222 5.58 -0.16 7.08
CA LEU A 222 4.90 0.74 6.14
C LEU A 222 3.85 0.02 5.29
N CYS A 223 4.11 -1.22 4.88
CA CYS A 223 3.14 -2.03 4.15
C CYS A 223 1.87 -2.29 4.99
N TYR A 224 2.03 -2.65 6.27
CA TYR A 224 0.88 -2.86 7.17
C TYR A 224 0.14 -1.57 7.55
N ALA A 225 0.74 -0.38 7.32
CA ALA A 225 0.04 0.89 7.44
C ALA A 225 -0.96 1.12 6.28
N VAL A 226 -0.85 0.37 5.19
CA VAL A 226 -1.82 0.39 4.08
C VAL A 226 -3.02 -0.47 4.46
N PRO A 227 -4.26 0.08 4.46
CA PRO A 227 -5.47 -0.69 4.76
C PRO A 227 -5.59 -1.94 3.88
N ALA A 228 -6.13 -3.01 4.42
CA ALA A 228 -6.33 -4.32 3.80
C ALA A 228 -5.06 -5.16 3.57
N VAL A 229 -3.86 -4.65 3.79
CA VAL A 229 -2.65 -5.49 3.80
C VAL A 229 -2.70 -6.42 5.00
N LYS A 230 -2.50 -7.73 4.75
CA LYS A 230 -2.58 -8.82 5.75
C LYS A 230 -1.38 -9.75 5.73
N GLY A 231 -0.50 -9.62 4.75
CA GLY A 231 0.74 -10.36 4.67
C GLY A 231 1.79 -9.54 3.95
N VAL A 232 3.04 -9.74 4.34
CA VAL A 232 4.22 -9.21 3.66
C VAL A 232 5.24 -10.35 3.64
N GLU A 233 5.83 -10.60 2.49
CA GLU A 233 6.89 -11.58 2.33
C GLU A 233 8.00 -11.03 1.45
N PHE A 234 9.23 -11.42 1.72
CA PHE A 234 10.42 -11.04 0.97
C PHE A 234 10.94 -12.25 0.21
N GLY A 235 11.36 -12.05 -1.03
CA GLY A 235 11.87 -13.14 -1.86
C GLY A 235 10.87 -14.28 -2.02
N THR A 236 11.25 -15.48 -1.60
CA THR A 236 10.41 -16.69 -1.59
C THR A 236 9.41 -16.72 -0.43
N GLY A 237 9.65 -15.90 0.62
CA GLY A 237 8.73 -15.70 1.72
C GLY A 237 8.35 -17.01 2.43
N PHE A 238 7.05 -17.27 2.58
CA PHE A 238 6.56 -18.51 3.21
C PHE A 238 6.96 -19.78 2.46
N GLY A 239 7.31 -19.70 1.18
CA GLY A 239 7.81 -20.85 0.42
C GLY A 239 9.13 -21.42 0.97
N LEU A 240 9.94 -20.59 1.67
CA LEU A 240 11.17 -21.05 2.32
C LEU A 240 10.94 -22.14 3.37
N CYS A 241 9.75 -22.18 3.99
CA CYS A 241 9.45 -23.17 5.03
C CYS A 241 9.47 -24.63 4.53
N SER A 242 9.34 -24.83 3.23
CA SER A 242 9.35 -26.16 2.61
C SER A 242 10.65 -26.53 1.93
N LEU A 243 11.66 -25.64 1.97
CA LEU A 243 12.98 -25.84 1.36
C LEU A 243 13.99 -26.32 2.41
N LEU A 244 14.94 -27.11 1.94
CA LEU A 244 16.16 -27.40 2.70
C LEU A 244 17.11 -26.19 2.62
N GLY A 245 18.01 -26.03 3.59
CA GLY A 245 18.96 -24.92 3.60
C GLY A 245 19.80 -24.83 2.32
N SER A 246 20.19 -25.96 1.73
CA SER A 246 20.91 -26.01 0.46
C SER A 246 20.09 -25.58 -0.76
N GLU A 247 18.75 -25.60 -0.66
CA GLU A 247 17.85 -25.15 -1.71
C GLU A 247 17.44 -23.69 -1.50
N ALA A 248 17.44 -23.23 -0.26
CA ALA A 248 17.02 -21.90 0.15
C ALA A 248 18.14 -20.86 0.03
N ASN A 249 19.39 -21.26 0.23
CA ASN A 249 20.52 -20.33 0.24
C ASN A 249 20.76 -19.73 -1.15
N ASP A 250 20.87 -18.41 -1.20
CA ASP A 250 21.22 -17.67 -2.41
C ASP A 250 22.76 -17.76 -2.62
N GLU A 251 23.20 -18.74 -3.40
CA GLU A 251 24.61 -18.92 -3.72
C GLU A 251 25.17 -17.72 -4.48
N MET A 252 26.45 -17.44 -4.29
CA MET A 252 27.10 -16.26 -4.83
C MET A 252 28.27 -16.64 -5.74
N ARG A 253 28.44 -15.89 -6.83
CA ARG A 253 29.63 -15.93 -7.67
C ARG A 253 30.05 -14.55 -8.14
N TYR A 254 31.25 -14.46 -8.63
CA TYR A 254 31.67 -13.29 -9.39
C TYR A 254 31.38 -13.48 -10.88
N ASP A 255 30.72 -12.50 -11.49
CA ASP A 255 30.68 -12.32 -12.93
C ASP A 255 31.55 -11.10 -13.27
N LYS A 256 32.74 -11.33 -13.75
CA LYS A 256 33.82 -10.34 -13.87
C LYS A 256 34.11 -9.70 -12.51
N GLU A 257 33.82 -8.43 -12.34
CA GLU A 257 33.99 -7.69 -11.08
C GLU A 257 32.71 -7.58 -10.25
N ASN A 258 31.59 -8.10 -10.76
CA ASN A 258 30.30 -7.99 -10.12
C ASN A 258 29.97 -9.23 -9.30
N LEU A 259 29.66 -9.03 -8.01
CA LEU A 259 29.06 -10.08 -7.18
C LEU A 259 27.60 -10.25 -7.61
N VAL A 260 27.25 -11.45 -8.02
CA VAL A 260 25.92 -11.87 -8.44
C VAL A 260 25.40 -13.03 -7.61
N PHE A 261 24.10 -13.10 -7.42
CA PHE A 261 23.41 -14.19 -6.73
C PHE A 261 22.77 -15.10 -7.75
N GLU A 262 22.81 -16.43 -7.51
CA GLU A 262 22.21 -17.43 -8.40
C GLU A 262 20.69 -17.53 -8.24
N SER A 263 20.17 -17.11 -7.09
CA SER A 263 18.75 -17.07 -6.76
C SER A 263 18.39 -15.80 -6.00
N ASP A 264 17.12 -15.60 -5.70
CA ASP A 264 16.59 -14.45 -4.94
C ASP A 264 15.56 -14.96 -3.92
N ASN A 265 15.98 -15.91 -3.10
CA ASN A 265 15.13 -16.50 -2.08
C ASN A 265 14.93 -15.57 -0.89
N ASP A 266 15.95 -14.81 -0.52
CA ASP A 266 15.90 -13.82 0.58
C ASP A 266 15.38 -12.43 0.13
N GLY A 267 15.09 -12.24 -1.17
CA GLY A 267 14.55 -10.98 -1.70
C GLY A 267 15.54 -9.82 -1.67
N GLY A 268 16.85 -10.11 -1.75
CA GLY A 268 17.92 -9.11 -1.80
C GLY A 268 18.23 -8.43 -0.47
N ILE A 269 17.78 -8.99 0.66
CA ILE A 269 18.03 -8.46 2.00
C ILE A 269 18.59 -9.59 2.88
N TYR A 270 19.83 -9.43 3.33
CA TYR A 270 20.53 -10.40 4.16
C TYR A 270 20.82 -9.81 5.54
N GLY A 271 20.26 -10.42 6.58
CA GLY A 271 20.42 -9.92 7.96
C GLY A 271 19.87 -8.49 8.17
N GLY A 272 18.86 -8.09 7.42
CA GLY A 272 18.28 -6.75 7.48
C GLY A 272 18.95 -5.71 6.59
N ILE A 273 19.95 -6.11 5.79
CA ILE A 273 20.82 -5.22 5.00
C ILE A 273 20.66 -5.53 3.51
N SER A 274 20.48 -4.48 2.68
CA SER A 274 20.36 -4.64 1.22
C SER A 274 21.65 -5.12 0.57
N ALA A 275 21.51 -6.06 -0.36
CA ALA A 275 22.61 -6.53 -1.22
C ALA A 275 22.46 -6.05 -2.69
N GLY A 276 21.46 -5.26 -2.98
CA GLY A 276 21.17 -4.74 -4.32
C GLY A 276 19.67 -4.63 -4.58
N GLU A 277 19.19 -5.29 -5.64
CA GLU A 277 17.76 -5.34 -5.95
C GLU A 277 16.98 -5.96 -4.78
N ILE A 278 15.84 -5.36 -4.44
CA ILE A 278 14.97 -5.88 -3.38
C ILE A 278 13.65 -6.29 -4.00
N THR A 279 13.16 -7.47 -3.59
CA THR A 279 11.90 -8.01 -4.03
C THR A 279 11.04 -8.41 -2.83
N PHE A 280 9.78 -7.99 -2.84
CA PHE A 280 8.82 -8.38 -1.81
C PHE A 280 7.39 -8.40 -2.37
N ALA A 281 6.49 -9.00 -1.64
CA ALA A 281 5.09 -9.01 -1.99
C ALA A 281 4.19 -8.74 -0.79
N VAL A 282 2.99 -8.24 -1.06
CA VAL A 282 1.96 -8.02 -0.05
C VAL A 282 0.67 -8.74 -0.42
N ALA A 283 0.02 -9.33 0.58
CA ALA A 283 -1.32 -9.87 0.46
C ALA A 283 -2.34 -8.79 0.84
N VAL A 284 -3.26 -8.50 -0.07
CA VAL A 284 -4.38 -7.58 0.12
C VAL A 284 -5.64 -8.40 0.27
N LYS A 285 -6.29 -8.33 1.44
CA LYS A 285 -7.53 -9.07 1.68
C LYS A 285 -8.69 -8.50 0.86
N PRO A 286 -9.75 -9.30 0.59
CA PRO A 286 -10.99 -8.80 0.04
C PRO A 286 -11.55 -7.63 0.86
N THR A 287 -12.19 -6.68 0.19
CA THR A 287 -12.90 -5.59 0.87
C THR A 287 -14.01 -6.16 1.73
N PRO A 288 -14.09 -5.83 3.03
CA PRO A 288 -15.10 -6.41 3.91
C PRO A 288 -16.51 -5.86 3.70
N SER A 289 -16.66 -4.72 3.02
CA SER A 289 -17.96 -4.16 2.66
C SER A 289 -18.45 -4.83 1.39
N ILE A 290 -19.33 -5.82 1.55
CA ILE A 290 -19.95 -6.60 0.46
C ILE A 290 -21.47 -6.53 0.56
N ALA A 291 -22.16 -6.85 -0.54
CA ALA A 291 -23.61 -6.86 -0.59
C ALA A 291 -24.22 -8.20 -0.14
N LYS A 292 -23.40 -9.26 0.02
CA LYS A 292 -23.86 -10.54 0.58
C LYS A 292 -24.26 -10.39 2.03
N MET A 293 -25.36 -11.06 2.41
CA MET A 293 -25.82 -11.14 3.79
C MET A 293 -24.75 -11.83 4.66
N GLN A 294 -24.41 -11.20 5.79
CA GLN A 294 -23.45 -11.71 6.76
C GLN A 294 -24.02 -11.58 8.18
N ASN A 295 -23.65 -12.50 9.05
CA ASN A 295 -24.00 -12.40 10.45
C ASN A 295 -23.17 -11.32 11.14
N SER A 296 -23.83 -10.49 11.93
CA SER A 296 -23.21 -9.51 12.82
C SER A 296 -23.95 -9.53 14.18
N VAL A 297 -23.55 -8.65 15.05
CA VAL A 297 -24.17 -8.49 16.37
C VAL A 297 -24.67 -7.05 16.55
N ASN A 298 -25.71 -6.88 17.35
CA ASN A 298 -26.13 -5.56 17.75
C ASN A 298 -25.54 -5.24 19.13
N LEU A 299 -24.55 -4.38 19.19
CA LEU A 299 -23.82 -3.99 20.40
C LEU A 299 -24.69 -3.22 21.40
N LEU A 300 -25.80 -2.63 20.96
CA LEU A 300 -26.74 -1.91 21.83
C LEU A 300 -27.64 -2.88 22.59
N THR A 301 -28.04 -3.99 21.96
CA THR A 301 -28.99 -4.96 22.54
C THR A 301 -28.31 -6.22 23.06
N GLY A 302 -27.04 -6.43 22.74
CA GLY A 302 -26.31 -7.65 23.12
C GLY A 302 -26.75 -8.91 22.38
N ARG A 303 -27.35 -8.77 21.19
CA ARG A 303 -27.87 -9.90 20.38
C ARG A 303 -27.24 -9.90 19.00
#